data_4d004fca0072486f263d727bd41d6258
#
_entry.id   4d004fca0072486f263d727bd41d6258
#
_cell.length_a   1.000
_cell.length_b   1.000
_cell.length_c   1.000
_cell.angle_alpha   90.00
_cell.angle_beta   90.00
_cell.angle_gamma   90.00
#
_symmetry.space_group_name_H-M   'P 1'
#
loop_
_entity.id
_entity.type
_entity.pdbx_description
1 polymer ?
#
loop_
_entity_poly.entity_id
_entity_poly.type
_entity_poly.pdbx_seq_one_letter_code
_entity_poly.pdbx_strand_id
1 'polypeptide(L)'
;MNYVIKPLTEEEEGLIQEKINAYADSMAPAEPRTGEEQLVFKAEDDGNVVGGCVVNIHAWGRAVLARLWVDGRYRHHGLGSMLIRAAENAARDKGCYYLCLGTADYMARPLYEKHGFRVFTVNRDIPPGHVSWSLSKRLDKNNPDYIPTDNTAAERYRVRPGTGEDAEIIGKGLEQFCVEVVPDQHEYITLSRKLVDENGNMIAAVLAGVDEDDTAEIEGIWVEERCRRQGIGTCLLGEVEREAKENGAYVILSYCCDWVSDFFFRNGFTTRGELSDYPKGHTAYEVEKRI
;
A
#
# COMPACT_ATOMS: atom_id res chain seq x y z
N MET A 1 -19.59 -8.57 29.34
CA MET A 1 -19.74 -7.12 29.04
C MET A 1 -20.66 -7.02 27.83
N ASN A 2 -21.66 -6.15 27.90
CA ASN A 2 -22.52 -5.90 26.73
C ASN A 2 -21.81 -4.83 25.87
N TYR A 3 -21.51 -5.21 24.63
CA TYR A 3 -20.91 -4.32 23.64
C TYR A 3 -21.90 -4.02 22.53
N VAL A 4 -21.78 -2.85 21.90
CA VAL A 4 -22.54 -2.50 20.72
C VAL A 4 -21.56 -2.13 19.60
N ILE A 5 -21.71 -2.79 18.45
CA ILE A 5 -20.95 -2.45 17.25
C ILE A 5 -21.68 -1.32 16.51
N LYS A 6 -20.94 -0.31 16.06
CA LYS A 6 -21.47 0.87 15.33
C LYS A 6 -20.51 1.25 14.21
N PRO A 7 -20.99 1.91 13.14
CA PRO A 7 -20.10 2.57 12.18
C PRO A 7 -19.20 3.63 12.85
N LEU A 8 -18.02 3.85 12.29
CA LEU A 8 -17.17 4.98 12.62
C LEU A 8 -17.64 6.23 11.84
N THR A 9 -17.38 7.39 12.41
CA THR A 9 -17.41 8.66 11.65
C THR A 9 -16.00 8.96 11.13
N GLU A 10 -15.88 9.82 10.11
CA GLU A 10 -14.59 10.24 9.54
C GLU A 10 -13.63 10.82 10.60
N GLU A 11 -14.15 11.62 11.54
CA GLU A 11 -13.36 12.15 12.66
C GLU A 11 -12.83 11.01 13.57
N GLU A 12 -13.65 10.01 13.84
CA GLU A 12 -13.26 8.85 14.66
C GLU A 12 -12.26 7.94 13.93
N GLU A 13 -12.34 7.81 12.60
CA GLU A 13 -11.35 7.08 11.81
C GLU A 13 -9.97 7.74 11.94
N GLY A 14 -9.88 9.07 11.81
CA GLY A 14 -8.65 9.82 12.03
C GLY A 14 -8.06 9.60 13.43
N LEU A 15 -8.92 9.64 14.49
CA LEU A 15 -8.48 9.35 15.85
C LEU A 15 -7.95 7.91 16.02
N ILE A 16 -8.59 6.94 15.38
CA ILE A 16 -8.13 5.54 15.45
C ILE A 16 -6.82 5.37 14.69
N GLN A 17 -6.67 6.00 13.54
CA GLN A 17 -5.40 6.00 12.81
C GLN A 17 -4.24 6.57 13.65
N GLU A 18 -4.47 7.68 14.35
CA GLU A 18 -3.47 8.24 15.28
C GLU A 18 -3.09 7.24 16.39
N LYS A 19 -4.07 6.53 16.97
CA LYS A 19 -3.81 5.51 18.01
C LYS A 19 -3.04 4.30 17.48
N ILE A 20 -3.33 3.86 16.26
CA ILE A 20 -2.61 2.78 15.57
C ILE A 20 -1.16 3.22 15.32
N ASN A 21 -0.96 4.41 14.79
CA ASN A 21 0.37 4.98 14.52
C ASN A 21 1.19 5.13 15.81
N ALA A 22 0.60 5.66 16.86
CA ALA A 22 1.28 5.81 18.15
C ALA A 22 1.70 4.45 18.76
N TYR A 23 0.86 3.42 18.63
CA TYR A 23 1.22 2.07 19.06
C TYR A 23 2.37 1.50 18.20
N ALA A 24 2.29 1.63 16.90
CA ALA A 24 3.34 1.19 15.98
C ALA A 24 4.69 1.91 16.25
N ASP A 25 4.66 3.23 16.49
CA ASP A 25 5.84 4.01 16.87
C ASP A 25 6.45 3.56 18.21
N SER A 26 5.63 3.05 19.14
CA SER A 26 6.13 2.48 20.39
C SER A 26 6.83 1.13 20.23
N MET A 27 6.43 0.36 19.23
CA MET A 27 7.01 -0.97 18.92
C MET A 27 8.28 -0.86 18.07
N ALA A 28 8.29 0.06 17.12
CA ALA A 28 9.44 0.32 16.27
C ALA A 28 9.76 1.83 16.31
N PRO A 29 10.52 2.31 17.29
CA PRO A 29 10.95 3.69 17.32
C PRO A 29 11.74 3.99 16.06
N ALA A 30 11.19 4.90 15.28
CA ALA A 30 11.59 5.12 13.91
C ALA A 30 12.99 5.73 13.79
N GLU A 31 13.94 4.95 13.26
CA GLU A 31 15.16 5.50 12.67
C GLU A 31 15.46 4.76 11.35
N PRO A 32 15.58 5.43 10.23
CA PRO A 32 15.26 6.86 10.03
C PRO A 32 13.74 7.10 9.97
N ARG A 33 13.24 8.12 10.68
CA ARG A 33 11.86 8.58 10.49
C ARG A 33 11.83 9.50 9.29
N THR A 34 11.21 9.03 8.22
CA THR A 34 10.89 9.83 7.04
C THR A 34 9.53 10.50 7.26
N GLY A 35 9.39 11.76 6.87
CA GLY A 35 8.09 12.43 6.86
C GLY A 35 7.17 11.78 5.83
N GLU A 36 5.87 11.84 6.06
CA GLU A 36 4.90 11.44 5.05
C GLU A 36 4.72 12.57 4.05
N GLU A 37 5.05 12.31 2.80
CA GLU A 37 4.87 13.28 1.71
C GLU A 37 4.69 12.57 0.37
N GLN A 38 4.05 13.26 -0.57
CA GLN A 38 3.92 12.81 -1.95
C GLN A 38 4.86 13.61 -2.85
N LEU A 39 5.64 12.91 -3.65
CA LEU A 39 6.53 13.48 -4.66
C LEU A 39 6.02 13.12 -6.05
N VAL A 40 5.99 14.10 -6.93
CA VAL A 40 5.53 13.96 -8.32
C VAL A 40 6.68 14.26 -9.26
N PHE A 41 6.86 13.42 -10.28
CA PHE A 41 7.81 13.64 -11.37
C PHE A 41 7.10 13.51 -12.71
N LYS A 42 7.39 14.40 -13.63
CA LYS A 42 6.81 14.44 -14.98
C LYS A 42 7.86 14.56 -16.07
N ALA A 43 7.48 14.12 -17.25
CA ALA A 43 8.14 14.42 -18.50
C ALA A 43 7.15 15.08 -19.45
N GLU A 44 7.61 16.09 -20.17
CA GLU A 44 6.78 16.90 -21.08
C GLU A 44 7.35 16.86 -22.49
N ASP A 45 6.45 16.95 -23.47
CA ASP A 45 6.75 17.22 -24.87
C ASP A 45 5.77 18.29 -25.38
N ASP A 46 6.33 19.37 -25.92
CA ASP A 46 5.56 20.57 -26.37
C ASP A 46 4.56 21.08 -25.31
N GLY A 47 4.97 21.07 -24.02
CA GLY A 47 4.15 21.57 -22.90
C GLY A 47 3.07 20.59 -22.42
N ASN A 48 2.97 19.40 -23.01
CA ASN A 48 2.04 18.38 -22.56
C ASN A 48 2.75 17.32 -21.71
N VAL A 49 2.13 16.86 -20.63
CA VAL A 49 2.64 15.73 -19.84
C VAL A 49 2.49 14.46 -20.66
N VAL A 50 3.61 13.82 -20.97
CA VAL A 50 3.69 12.58 -21.78
C VAL A 50 4.07 11.36 -20.95
N GLY A 51 4.35 11.57 -19.68
CA GLY A 51 4.60 10.52 -18.71
C GLY A 51 4.95 11.09 -17.35
N GLY A 52 4.80 10.30 -16.32
CA GLY A 52 5.15 10.71 -14.97
C GLY A 52 5.04 9.58 -13.95
N CYS A 53 5.48 9.89 -12.74
CA CYS A 53 5.30 8.99 -11.61
C CYS A 53 4.98 9.76 -10.32
N VAL A 54 4.32 9.06 -9.42
CA VAL A 54 3.96 9.52 -8.07
C VAL A 54 4.62 8.60 -7.06
N VAL A 55 5.34 9.18 -6.12
CA VAL A 55 6.05 8.46 -5.05
C VAL A 55 5.53 8.93 -3.70
N ASN A 56 4.99 8.03 -2.92
CA ASN A 56 4.58 8.31 -1.55
C ASN A 56 5.71 7.91 -0.60
N ILE A 57 6.15 8.86 0.22
CA ILE A 57 7.10 8.61 1.30
C ILE A 57 6.30 8.25 2.55
N HIS A 58 6.63 7.14 3.17
CA HIS A 58 6.01 6.67 4.41
C HIS A 58 7.02 6.68 5.55
N ALA A 59 6.52 6.65 6.78
CA ALA A 59 7.33 6.45 7.96
C ALA A 59 8.26 5.23 7.84
N TRP A 60 9.28 5.17 8.67
CA TRP A 60 10.27 4.08 8.75
C TRP A 60 11.08 3.82 7.48
N GLY A 61 11.26 4.83 6.63
CA GLY A 61 12.18 4.77 5.48
C GLY A 61 11.68 3.91 4.31
N ARG A 62 10.38 3.81 4.10
CA ARG A 62 9.76 3.22 2.92
C ARG A 62 9.24 4.29 1.98
N ALA A 63 9.53 4.13 0.70
CA ALA A 63 8.84 4.82 -0.38
C ALA A 63 7.99 3.83 -1.18
N VAL A 64 6.87 4.28 -1.71
CA VAL A 64 6.02 3.52 -2.63
C VAL A 64 5.91 4.28 -3.94
N LEU A 65 6.33 3.66 -5.04
CA LEU A 65 6.03 4.13 -6.38
C LEU A 65 4.55 3.82 -6.67
N ALA A 66 3.69 4.75 -6.26
CA ALA A 66 2.24 4.57 -6.28
C ALA A 66 1.67 4.59 -7.71
N ARG A 67 2.25 5.42 -8.59
CA ARG A 67 1.83 5.53 -9.99
C ARG A 67 3.03 5.68 -10.90
N LEU A 68 3.01 5.00 -12.03
CA LEU A 68 3.94 5.18 -13.14
C LEU A 68 3.15 5.07 -14.44
N TRP A 69 3.10 6.15 -15.20
CA TRP A 69 2.39 6.21 -16.47
C TRP A 69 3.25 6.82 -17.56
N VAL A 70 3.13 6.28 -18.76
CA VAL A 70 3.75 6.80 -20.00
C VAL A 70 2.71 6.69 -21.11
N ASP A 71 2.42 7.80 -21.78
CA ASP A 71 1.55 7.84 -22.97
C ASP A 71 2.02 6.82 -24.01
N GLY A 72 1.08 6.09 -24.61
CA GLY A 72 1.38 4.96 -25.52
C GLY A 72 2.35 5.32 -26.63
N ARG A 73 2.29 6.55 -27.18
CA ARG A 73 3.17 7.05 -28.25
C ARG A 73 4.62 7.24 -27.80
N TYR A 74 4.87 7.35 -26.50
CA TYR A 74 6.18 7.61 -25.89
C TYR A 74 6.77 6.35 -25.19
N ARG A 75 6.05 5.23 -25.24
CA ARG A 75 6.54 3.97 -24.68
C ARG A 75 7.72 3.42 -25.50
N HIS A 76 8.49 2.54 -24.89
CA HIS A 76 9.69 1.90 -25.49
C HIS A 76 10.85 2.84 -25.85
N HIS A 77 10.81 4.11 -25.42
CA HIS A 77 11.88 5.09 -25.63
C HIS A 77 12.70 5.40 -24.35
N GLY A 78 12.60 4.56 -23.31
CA GLY A 78 13.36 4.69 -22.07
C GLY A 78 12.74 5.61 -21.01
N LEU A 79 11.61 6.28 -21.30
CA LEU A 79 10.99 7.24 -20.38
C LEU A 79 10.58 6.61 -19.04
N GLY A 80 9.98 5.41 -19.05
CA GLY A 80 9.64 4.69 -17.82
C GLY A 80 10.87 4.40 -16.95
N SER A 81 12.00 4.04 -17.56
CA SER A 81 13.27 3.85 -16.83
C SER A 81 13.79 5.15 -16.21
N MET A 82 13.62 6.29 -16.88
CA MET A 82 14.03 7.59 -16.33
C MET A 82 13.17 7.99 -15.13
N LEU A 83 11.86 7.75 -15.20
CA LEU A 83 10.91 8.00 -14.11
C LEU A 83 11.19 7.12 -12.89
N ILE A 84 11.50 5.82 -13.11
CA ILE A 84 11.91 4.92 -12.01
C ILE A 84 13.18 5.43 -11.33
N ARG A 85 14.20 5.88 -12.11
CA ARG A 85 15.42 6.44 -11.52
C ARG A 85 15.16 7.72 -10.74
N ALA A 86 14.28 8.60 -11.24
CA ALA A 86 13.87 9.80 -10.51
C ALA A 86 13.22 9.44 -9.17
N ALA A 87 12.31 8.46 -9.16
CA ALA A 87 11.68 7.94 -7.96
C ALA A 87 12.71 7.35 -6.97
N GLU A 88 13.66 6.53 -7.44
CA GLU A 88 14.72 5.96 -6.59
C GLU A 88 15.61 7.02 -5.96
N ASN A 89 16.04 8.02 -6.75
CA ASN A 89 16.90 9.09 -6.25
C ASN A 89 16.14 9.91 -5.19
N ALA A 90 14.91 10.30 -5.48
CA ALA A 90 14.09 11.04 -4.53
C ALA A 90 13.84 10.27 -3.23
N ALA A 91 13.56 8.97 -3.31
CA ALA A 91 13.41 8.12 -2.13
C ALA A 91 14.71 8.05 -1.29
N ARG A 92 15.89 7.96 -1.95
CA ARG A 92 17.19 8.00 -1.25
C ARG A 92 17.45 9.34 -0.59
N ASP A 93 17.15 10.44 -1.30
CA ASP A 93 17.34 11.80 -0.77
C ASP A 93 16.47 12.07 0.46
N LYS A 94 15.32 11.39 0.55
CA LYS A 94 14.43 11.38 1.73
C LYS A 94 14.85 10.39 2.82
N GLY A 95 15.95 9.67 2.65
CA GLY A 95 16.43 8.69 3.63
C GLY A 95 15.71 7.35 3.60
N CYS A 96 14.90 7.07 2.57
CA CYS A 96 14.26 5.76 2.43
C CYS A 96 15.29 4.69 2.09
N TYR A 97 15.12 3.52 2.68
CA TYR A 97 15.94 2.34 2.40
C TYR A 97 15.18 1.23 1.66
N TYR A 98 13.86 1.40 1.50
CA TYR A 98 13.03 0.61 0.60
C TYR A 98 12.29 1.48 -0.40
N LEU A 99 12.19 1.00 -1.65
CA LEU A 99 11.21 1.45 -2.63
C LEU A 99 10.35 0.24 -3.03
N CYS A 100 9.05 0.35 -2.83
CA CYS A 100 8.07 -0.69 -3.12
C CYS A 100 7.11 -0.25 -4.23
N LEU A 101 6.45 -1.19 -4.87
CA LEU A 101 5.38 -0.96 -5.84
C LEU A 101 4.48 -2.18 -5.98
N GLY A 102 3.25 -1.95 -6.46
CA GLY A 102 2.36 -2.99 -6.96
C GLY A 102 2.34 -3.02 -8.49
N THR A 103 2.14 -4.18 -9.09
CA THR A 103 1.96 -4.34 -10.54
C THR A 103 1.18 -5.61 -10.84
N ALA A 104 0.50 -5.66 -11.99
CA ALA A 104 -0.29 -6.82 -12.43
C ALA A 104 0.25 -7.43 -13.73
N ASP A 105 -0.29 -8.59 -14.14
CA ASP A 105 0.15 -9.33 -15.32
C ASP A 105 -0.08 -8.58 -16.64
N TYR A 106 -1.02 -7.66 -16.66
CA TYR A 106 -1.27 -6.75 -17.79
C TYR A 106 -0.43 -5.46 -17.74
N MET A 107 0.47 -5.31 -16.74
CA MET A 107 1.33 -4.15 -16.55
C MET A 107 2.80 -4.44 -16.88
N ALA A 108 3.70 -3.57 -16.47
CA ALA A 108 5.10 -3.55 -16.90
C ALA A 108 6.06 -4.23 -15.89
N ARG A 109 5.69 -5.36 -15.26
CA ARG A 109 6.56 -6.10 -14.31
C ARG A 109 8.01 -6.28 -14.81
N PRO A 110 8.28 -6.70 -16.09
CA PRO A 110 9.65 -6.88 -16.56
C PRO A 110 10.50 -5.59 -16.53
N LEU A 111 9.86 -4.42 -16.67
CA LEU A 111 10.56 -3.14 -16.53
C LEU A 111 11.10 -2.96 -15.11
N TYR A 112 10.30 -3.25 -14.09
CA TYR A 112 10.72 -3.12 -12.69
C TYR A 112 11.81 -4.13 -12.33
N GLU A 113 11.69 -5.38 -12.76
CA GLU A 113 12.70 -6.42 -12.55
C GLU A 113 14.05 -6.04 -13.18
N LYS A 114 14.05 -5.43 -14.38
CA LYS A 114 15.24 -4.87 -15.03
C LYS A 114 15.88 -3.76 -14.20
N HIS A 115 15.11 -3.00 -13.43
CA HIS A 115 15.60 -1.99 -12.49
C HIS A 115 15.96 -2.56 -11.11
N GLY A 116 16.01 -3.88 -10.95
CA GLY A 116 16.46 -4.54 -9.74
C GLY A 116 15.40 -4.68 -8.66
N PHE A 117 14.14 -4.47 -8.98
CA PHE A 117 13.05 -4.83 -8.07
C PHE A 117 12.89 -6.36 -8.02
N ARG A 118 12.52 -6.86 -6.86
CA ARG A 118 12.22 -8.26 -6.63
C ARG A 118 10.81 -8.45 -6.11
N VAL A 119 10.14 -9.48 -6.58
CA VAL A 119 8.83 -9.88 -6.06
C VAL A 119 9.00 -10.37 -4.64
N PHE A 120 8.19 -9.87 -3.71
CA PHE A 120 8.08 -10.38 -2.35
C PHE A 120 6.67 -10.88 -2.02
N THR A 121 5.64 -10.48 -2.79
CA THR A 121 4.28 -11.00 -2.68
C THR A 121 3.74 -11.37 -4.06
N VAL A 122 2.97 -12.47 -4.10
CA VAL A 122 2.24 -12.91 -5.28
C VAL A 122 0.76 -13.03 -4.94
N ASN A 123 -0.04 -12.20 -5.56
CA ASN A 123 -1.49 -12.17 -5.39
C ASN A 123 -2.13 -12.93 -6.56
N ARG A 124 -2.58 -14.15 -6.31
CA ARG A 124 -3.23 -14.99 -7.33
C ARG A 124 -4.71 -14.72 -7.33
N ASP A 125 -5.26 -14.48 -8.52
CA ASP A 125 -6.68 -14.18 -8.68
C ASP A 125 -7.08 -12.92 -7.89
N ILE A 126 -6.22 -11.89 -7.94
CA ILE A 126 -6.43 -10.56 -7.37
C ILE A 126 -5.85 -9.53 -8.35
N PRO A 127 -6.71 -8.79 -9.08
CA PRO A 127 -8.18 -8.98 -9.18
C PRO A 127 -8.56 -10.29 -9.86
N PRO A 128 -9.84 -10.71 -9.85
CA PRO A 128 -10.28 -11.98 -10.41
C PRO A 128 -9.82 -12.21 -11.85
N GLY A 129 -9.26 -13.40 -12.12
CA GLY A 129 -8.71 -13.76 -13.41
C GLY A 129 -7.29 -13.27 -13.67
N HIS A 130 -6.69 -12.49 -12.79
CA HIS A 130 -5.36 -11.90 -12.93
C HIS A 130 -4.40 -12.31 -11.83
N VAL A 131 -3.12 -12.03 -12.05
CA VAL A 131 -2.07 -12.14 -11.03
C VAL A 131 -1.42 -10.78 -10.84
N SER A 132 -1.34 -10.33 -9.59
CA SER A 132 -0.61 -9.14 -9.24
C SER A 132 0.55 -9.45 -8.28
N TRP A 133 1.49 -8.56 -8.21
CA TRP A 133 2.71 -8.72 -7.41
C TRP A 133 3.02 -7.44 -6.64
N SER A 134 3.46 -7.58 -5.40
CA SER A 134 4.18 -6.54 -4.70
C SER A 134 5.69 -6.75 -4.92
N LEU A 135 6.37 -5.71 -5.36
CA LEU A 135 7.80 -5.72 -5.59
C LEU A 135 8.49 -4.71 -4.66
N SER A 136 9.70 -5.06 -4.25
CA SER A 136 10.54 -4.17 -3.45
C SER A 136 11.95 -4.10 -4.00
N LYS A 137 12.62 -2.99 -3.68
CA LYS A 137 14.04 -2.78 -3.93
C LYS A 137 14.70 -2.12 -2.73
N ARG A 138 15.81 -2.70 -2.24
CA ARG A 138 16.66 -2.05 -1.23
C ARG A 138 17.39 -0.87 -1.86
N LEU A 139 17.42 0.26 -1.16
CA LEU A 139 18.08 1.48 -1.60
C LEU A 139 19.38 1.78 -0.84
N ASP A 140 19.60 1.16 0.31
CA ASP A 140 20.81 1.30 1.12
C ASP A 140 21.94 0.45 0.53
N LYS A 141 22.91 1.09 -0.09
CA LYS A 141 24.02 0.47 -0.83
C LYS A 141 24.88 -0.49 -0.01
N ASN A 142 24.86 -0.36 1.31
CA ASN A 142 25.60 -1.23 2.22
C ASN A 142 24.84 -2.52 2.58
N ASN A 143 23.60 -2.67 2.12
CA ASN A 143 22.82 -3.89 2.34
C ASN A 143 23.17 -4.94 1.28
N PRO A 144 23.37 -6.23 1.65
CA PRO A 144 23.66 -7.28 0.67
C PRO A 144 22.55 -7.49 -0.37
N ASP A 145 21.32 -7.10 -0.06
CA ASP A 145 20.17 -7.17 -0.96
C ASP A 145 20.04 -5.94 -1.89
N TYR A 146 20.99 -5.00 -1.80
CA TYR A 146 21.01 -3.85 -2.71
C TYR A 146 21.31 -4.28 -4.14
N ILE A 147 20.46 -3.87 -5.08
CA ILE A 147 20.62 -4.10 -6.52
C ILE A 147 20.80 -2.75 -7.21
N PRO A 148 21.94 -2.51 -7.88
CA PRO A 148 22.17 -1.27 -8.62
C PRO A 148 21.11 -1.06 -9.72
N THR A 149 20.73 0.20 -9.94
CA THR A 149 19.87 0.56 -11.06
C THR A 149 20.66 0.48 -12.38
N ASP A 150 20.05 -0.08 -13.42
CA ASP A 150 20.58 0.00 -14.76
C ASP A 150 20.51 1.45 -15.29
N ASN A 151 21.67 2.05 -15.56
CA ASN A 151 21.81 3.43 -16.02
C ASN A 151 21.95 3.57 -17.55
N THR A 152 21.72 2.50 -18.31
CA THR A 152 22.01 2.47 -19.77
C THR A 152 20.98 3.18 -20.64
N ALA A 153 19.82 3.62 -20.09
CA ALA A 153 18.83 4.34 -20.87
C ALA A 153 19.33 5.75 -21.23
N ALA A 154 19.38 6.05 -22.51
CA ALA A 154 19.71 7.38 -22.99
C ALA A 154 18.72 8.44 -22.48
N GLU A 155 19.23 9.55 -21.99
CA GLU A 155 18.42 10.69 -21.52
C GLU A 155 17.86 11.47 -22.72
N ARG A 156 16.80 10.97 -23.31
CA ARG A 156 16.08 11.66 -24.38
C ARG A 156 15.11 12.72 -23.85
N TYR A 157 14.53 12.45 -22.69
CA TYR A 157 13.53 13.31 -22.06
C TYR A 157 14.07 13.89 -20.75
N ARG A 158 13.63 15.09 -20.40
CA ARG A 158 13.92 15.69 -19.08
C ARG A 158 12.81 15.35 -18.12
N VAL A 159 13.11 14.55 -17.10
CA VAL A 159 12.22 14.34 -15.95
C VAL A 159 12.41 15.50 -14.97
N ARG A 160 11.30 16.11 -14.53
CA ARG A 160 11.28 17.27 -13.63
C ARG A 160 10.31 17.02 -12.47
N PRO A 161 10.45 17.74 -11.34
CA PRO A 161 9.39 17.78 -10.33
C PRO A 161 8.06 18.22 -10.95
N GLY A 162 6.99 17.57 -10.54
CA GLY A 162 5.62 17.86 -10.95
C GLY A 162 4.81 18.47 -9.81
N THR A 163 3.54 18.74 -10.09
CA THR A 163 2.56 19.31 -9.17
C THR A 163 1.45 18.32 -8.85
N GLY A 164 0.50 18.69 -7.98
CA GLY A 164 -0.72 17.91 -7.75
C GLY A 164 -1.57 17.72 -9.02
N GLU A 165 -1.66 18.75 -9.87
CA GLU A 165 -2.36 18.66 -11.16
C GLU A 165 -1.69 17.63 -12.10
N ASP A 166 -0.36 17.59 -12.12
CA ASP A 166 0.38 16.57 -12.88
C ASP A 166 0.11 15.15 -12.32
N ALA A 167 -0.02 15.02 -11.00
CA ALA A 167 -0.37 13.74 -10.36
C ALA A 167 -1.76 13.25 -10.78
N GLU A 168 -2.72 14.15 -10.95
CA GLU A 168 -4.06 13.82 -11.47
C GLU A 168 -4.00 13.35 -12.93
N ILE A 169 -3.21 14.01 -13.79
CA ILE A 169 -3.03 13.60 -15.19
C ILE A 169 -2.41 12.19 -15.26
N ILE A 170 -1.37 11.96 -14.47
CA ILE A 170 -0.71 10.65 -14.36
C ILE A 170 -1.68 9.59 -13.85
N GLY A 171 -2.48 9.92 -12.83
CA GLY A 171 -3.52 9.05 -12.27
C GLY A 171 -4.54 8.64 -13.31
N LYS A 172 -5.18 9.61 -13.97
CA LYS A 172 -6.19 9.37 -15.02
C LYS A 172 -5.64 8.55 -16.19
N GLY A 173 -4.38 8.81 -16.59
CA GLY A 173 -3.75 8.04 -17.67
C GLY A 173 -3.48 6.58 -17.31
N LEU A 174 -3.18 6.28 -16.03
CA LEU A 174 -3.01 4.92 -15.52
C LEU A 174 -4.37 4.25 -15.32
N GLU A 175 -5.31 4.93 -14.69
CA GLU A 175 -6.67 4.46 -14.42
C GLU A 175 -7.39 4.05 -15.71
N GLN A 176 -7.39 4.91 -16.71
CA GLN A 176 -7.97 4.60 -18.01
C GLN A 176 -7.41 3.28 -18.59
N PHE A 177 -6.11 3.06 -18.47
CA PHE A 177 -5.48 1.83 -18.92
C PHE A 177 -5.91 0.61 -18.08
N CYS A 178 -6.03 0.76 -16.76
CA CYS A 178 -6.43 -0.33 -15.86
C CYS A 178 -7.90 -0.71 -16.05
N VAL A 179 -8.81 0.25 -16.11
CA VAL A 179 -10.26 0.03 -16.29
C VAL A 179 -10.60 -0.63 -17.62
N GLU A 180 -9.80 -0.39 -18.68
CA GLU A 180 -9.95 -1.11 -19.96
C GLU A 180 -9.69 -2.62 -19.81
N VAL A 181 -8.90 -3.06 -18.83
CA VAL A 181 -8.54 -4.46 -18.59
C VAL A 181 -9.37 -5.07 -17.46
N VAL A 182 -9.52 -4.35 -16.38
CA VAL A 182 -10.29 -4.75 -15.19
C VAL A 182 -11.26 -3.61 -14.88
N PRO A 183 -12.51 -3.70 -15.37
CA PRO A 183 -13.53 -2.70 -15.05
C PRO A 183 -13.90 -2.70 -13.57
N ASP A 184 -14.09 -1.51 -13.00
CA ASP A 184 -14.60 -1.35 -11.65
C ASP A 184 -15.98 -2.00 -11.53
N GLN A 185 -16.23 -2.70 -10.43
CA GLN A 185 -17.52 -3.37 -10.18
C GLN A 185 -18.49 -2.44 -9.43
N HIS A 186 -17.97 -1.61 -8.56
CA HIS A 186 -18.74 -0.66 -7.72
C HIS A 186 -17.81 0.44 -7.19
N GLU A 187 -18.37 1.42 -6.49
CA GLU A 187 -17.58 2.39 -5.72
C GLU A 187 -17.06 1.76 -4.41
N TYR A 188 -16.00 2.35 -3.83
CA TYR A 188 -15.44 1.94 -2.54
C TYR A 188 -16.52 1.91 -1.45
N ILE A 189 -16.57 0.81 -0.68
CA ILE A 189 -17.53 0.58 0.40
C ILE A 189 -16.81 0.59 1.75
N THR A 190 -17.13 1.54 2.61
CA THR A 190 -16.55 1.61 3.97
C THR A 190 -17.14 0.55 4.90
N LEU A 191 -16.28 -0.29 5.47
CA LEU A 191 -16.61 -1.28 6.49
C LEU A 191 -16.05 -0.94 7.89
N SER A 192 -15.61 0.29 8.10
CA SER A 192 -15.03 0.73 9.38
C SER A 192 -16.05 0.65 10.51
N ARG A 193 -15.69 0.00 11.62
CA ARG A 193 -16.56 -0.26 12.78
C ARG A 193 -15.87 0.05 14.09
N LYS A 194 -16.64 0.53 15.06
CA LYS A 194 -16.25 0.66 16.46
C LYS A 194 -17.09 -0.23 17.36
N LEU A 195 -16.53 -0.58 18.49
CA LEU A 195 -17.19 -1.29 19.56
C LEU A 195 -17.20 -0.36 20.79
N VAL A 196 -18.40 -0.13 21.32
CA VAL A 196 -18.60 0.74 22.49
C VAL A 196 -19.08 -0.07 23.69
N ASP A 197 -18.63 0.33 24.87
CA ASP A 197 -19.09 -0.23 26.14
C ASP A 197 -20.50 0.28 26.53
N GLU A 198 -21.03 -0.20 27.66
CA GLU A 198 -22.36 0.19 28.18
C GLU A 198 -22.46 1.69 28.55
N ASN A 199 -21.34 2.38 28.70
CA ASN A 199 -21.27 3.82 28.95
C ASN A 199 -21.12 4.64 27.65
N GLY A 200 -21.05 3.96 26.50
CA GLY A 200 -20.86 4.60 25.20
C GLY A 200 -19.39 4.92 24.85
N ASN A 201 -18.41 4.48 25.67
CA ASN A 201 -17.00 4.71 25.37
C ASN A 201 -16.52 3.73 24.28
N MET A 202 -15.78 4.24 23.30
CA MET A 202 -15.13 3.42 22.30
C MET A 202 -13.97 2.62 22.94
N ILE A 203 -14.05 1.29 22.87
CA ILE A 203 -13.06 0.38 23.43
C ILE A 203 -12.29 -0.42 22.37
N ALA A 204 -12.78 -0.43 21.14
CA ALA A 204 -12.08 -1.01 19.99
C ALA A 204 -12.61 -0.43 18.68
N ALA A 205 -11.80 -0.48 17.63
CA ALA A 205 -12.22 -0.12 16.28
C ALA A 205 -11.40 -0.86 15.23
N VAL A 206 -11.96 -1.00 14.03
CA VAL A 206 -11.33 -1.50 12.83
C VAL A 206 -11.57 -0.53 11.69
N LEU A 207 -10.52 -0.21 10.93
CA LEU A 207 -10.58 0.56 9.68
C LEU A 207 -10.53 -0.47 8.54
N ALA A 208 -11.56 -0.52 7.74
CA ALA A 208 -11.68 -1.49 6.65
C ALA A 208 -12.63 -1.00 5.55
N GLY A 209 -12.48 -1.54 4.35
CA GLY A 209 -13.36 -1.29 3.23
C GLY A 209 -13.34 -2.41 2.19
N VAL A 210 -14.19 -2.28 1.17
CA VAL A 210 -14.18 -3.12 -0.04
C VAL A 210 -13.84 -2.21 -1.21
N ASP A 211 -12.79 -2.56 -1.94
CA ASP A 211 -12.34 -1.86 -3.13
C ASP A 211 -13.19 -2.21 -4.36
N GLU A 212 -13.03 -1.45 -5.43
CA GLU A 212 -13.80 -1.53 -6.67
C GLU A 212 -13.66 -2.90 -7.39
N ASP A 213 -12.68 -3.71 -7.01
CA ASP A 213 -12.41 -5.06 -7.56
C ASP A 213 -12.89 -6.21 -6.65
N ASP A 214 -13.84 -5.93 -5.74
CA ASP A 214 -14.35 -6.89 -4.76
C ASP A 214 -13.29 -7.43 -3.78
N THR A 215 -12.22 -6.68 -3.56
CA THR A 215 -11.20 -7.01 -2.56
C THR A 215 -11.47 -6.22 -1.28
N ALA A 216 -11.59 -6.88 -0.14
CA ALA A 216 -11.67 -6.18 1.14
C ALA A 216 -10.27 -5.94 1.71
N GLU A 217 -10.03 -4.76 2.31
CA GLU A 217 -8.80 -4.44 3.00
C GLU A 217 -9.06 -4.05 4.46
N ILE A 218 -8.23 -4.56 5.38
CA ILE A 218 -8.15 -4.09 6.75
C ILE A 218 -6.90 -3.19 6.85
N GLU A 219 -7.13 -1.90 6.95
CA GLU A 219 -6.08 -0.89 7.07
C GLU A 219 -5.51 -0.84 8.50
N GLY A 220 -6.35 -1.12 9.49
CA GLY A 220 -5.92 -1.14 10.88
C GLY A 220 -6.96 -1.63 11.85
N ILE A 221 -6.47 -2.12 12.99
CA ILE A 221 -7.31 -2.54 14.11
C ILE A 221 -6.72 -2.03 15.43
N TRP A 222 -7.57 -1.45 16.25
CA TRP A 222 -7.19 -0.94 17.56
C TRP A 222 -8.11 -1.50 18.65
N VAL A 223 -7.52 -1.91 19.77
CA VAL A 223 -8.24 -2.33 20.98
C VAL A 223 -7.61 -1.65 22.19
N GLU A 224 -8.44 -1.00 23.00
CA GLU A 224 -8.06 -0.41 24.28
C GLU A 224 -7.25 -1.41 25.12
N GLU A 225 -6.13 -1.00 25.69
CA GLU A 225 -5.17 -1.91 26.33
C GLU A 225 -5.82 -2.81 27.39
N ARG A 226 -6.64 -2.24 28.27
CA ARG A 226 -7.38 -2.98 29.30
C ARG A 226 -8.40 -4.00 28.75
N CYS A 227 -8.77 -3.87 27.46
CA CYS A 227 -9.75 -4.70 26.78
C CYS A 227 -9.10 -5.76 25.87
N ARG A 228 -7.77 -5.77 25.74
CA ARG A 228 -7.03 -6.74 24.92
C ARG A 228 -7.12 -8.16 25.50
N ARG A 229 -6.89 -9.14 24.64
CA ARG A 229 -6.91 -10.59 24.95
C ARG A 229 -8.25 -11.12 25.48
N GLN A 230 -9.35 -10.42 25.23
CA GLN A 230 -10.72 -10.76 25.61
C GLN A 230 -11.59 -11.16 24.39
N GLY A 231 -10.98 -11.40 23.23
CA GLY A 231 -11.70 -11.77 22.01
C GLY A 231 -12.29 -10.58 21.22
N ILE A 232 -12.14 -9.33 21.72
CA ILE A 232 -12.76 -8.14 21.13
C ILE A 232 -12.27 -7.89 19.71
N GLY A 233 -10.96 -7.97 19.45
CA GLY A 233 -10.40 -7.83 18.10
C GLY A 233 -10.92 -8.91 17.14
N THR A 234 -11.04 -10.16 17.62
CA THR A 234 -11.63 -11.27 16.83
C THR A 234 -13.10 -11.00 16.50
N CYS A 235 -13.86 -10.42 17.44
CA CYS A 235 -15.25 -10.05 17.21
C CYS A 235 -15.37 -8.98 16.10
N LEU A 236 -14.52 -7.95 16.11
CA LEU A 236 -14.50 -6.93 15.05
C LEU A 236 -14.09 -7.50 13.70
N LEU A 237 -13.10 -8.39 13.65
CA LEU A 237 -12.73 -9.07 12.40
C LEU A 237 -13.87 -9.91 11.85
N GLY A 238 -14.60 -10.61 12.72
CA GLY A 238 -15.77 -11.41 12.32
C GLY A 238 -16.89 -10.55 11.73
N GLU A 239 -17.08 -9.33 12.22
CA GLU A 239 -18.05 -8.39 11.66
C GLU A 239 -17.61 -7.89 10.29
N VAL A 240 -16.34 -7.48 10.14
CA VAL A 240 -15.80 -7.08 8.83
C VAL A 240 -15.90 -8.23 7.83
N GLU A 241 -15.57 -9.46 8.22
CA GLU A 241 -15.68 -10.64 7.35
C GLU A 241 -17.11 -10.89 6.88
N ARG A 242 -18.09 -10.75 7.79
CA ARG A 242 -19.50 -10.90 7.45
C ARG A 242 -19.94 -9.83 6.45
N GLU A 243 -19.64 -8.55 6.74
CA GLU A 243 -20.05 -7.44 5.89
C GLU A 243 -19.31 -7.45 4.54
N ALA A 244 -18.02 -7.80 4.51
CA ALA A 244 -17.26 -7.95 3.27
C ALA A 244 -17.92 -8.99 2.35
N LYS A 245 -18.29 -10.16 2.87
CA LYS A 245 -19.06 -11.18 2.11
C LYS A 245 -20.39 -10.67 1.60
N GLU A 246 -21.14 -9.95 2.44
CA GLU A 246 -22.44 -9.38 2.06
C GLU A 246 -22.33 -8.33 0.94
N ASN A 247 -21.16 -7.69 0.83
CA ASN A 247 -20.84 -6.73 -0.22
C ASN A 247 -20.05 -7.33 -1.40
N GLY A 248 -19.96 -8.66 -1.50
CA GLY A 248 -19.40 -9.35 -2.65
C GLY A 248 -17.89 -9.64 -2.58
N ALA A 249 -17.21 -9.22 -1.52
CA ALA A 249 -15.78 -9.48 -1.40
C ALA A 249 -15.48 -10.98 -1.27
N TYR A 250 -14.43 -11.43 -1.95
CA TYR A 250 -13.98 -12.84 -1.99
C TYR A 250 -12.70 -13.09 -1.20
N VAL A 251 -12.02 -12.01 -0.79
CA VAL A 251 -10.77 -12.06 -0.02
C VAL A 251 -10.66 -10.84 0.88
N ILE A 252 -10.06 -11.01 2.04
CA ILE A 252 -9.67 -9.91 2.92
C ILE A 252 -8.14 -9.84 2.97
N LEU A 253 -7.60 -8.67 2.69
CA LEU A 253 -6.18 -8.36 2.69
C LEU A 253 -5.84 -7.50 3.92
N SER A 254 -4.61 -7.60 4.39
CA SER A 254 -4.05 -6.66 5.36
C SER A 254 -2.53 -6.65 5.29
N TYR A 255 -1.96 -5.57 5.80
CA TYR A 255 -0.54 -5.42 6.00
C TYR A 255 -0.25 -5.28 7.50
N CYS A 256 0.64 -6.09 8.03
CA CYS A 256 0.93 -6.09 9.46
C CYS A 256 2.42 -6.36 9.75
N CYS A 257 2.90 -5.88 10.88
CA CYS A 257 4.25 -6.19 11.35
C CYS A 257 4.24 -7.37 12.33
N ASP A 258 5.44 -7.92 12.59
CA ASP A 258 5.66 -9.10 13.43
C ASP A 258 5.03 -9.01 14.84
N TRP A 259 4.95 -7.81 15.43
CA TRP A 259 4.33 -7.63 16.75
C TRP A 259 2.80 -7.79 16.80
N VAL A 260 2.14 -7.88 15.63
CA VAL A 260 0.68 -8.09 15.53
C VAL A 260 0.29 -9.27 14.63
N SER A 261 1.24 -9.83 13.88
CA SER A 261 1.00 -10.91 12.90
C SER A 261 0.33 -12.15 13.52
N ASP A 262 0.71 -12.53 14.73
CA ASP A 262 0.09 -13.62 15.48
C ASP A 262 -1.43 -13.46 15.65
N PHE A 263 -1.91 -12.22 15.78
CA PHE A 263 -3.33 -11.94 15.87
C PHE A 263 -4.04 -12.31 14.57
N PHE A 264 -3.50 -11.92 13.42
CA PHE A 264 -4.05 -12.24 12.11
C PHE A 264 -4.00 -13.75 11.85
N PHE A 265 -2.88 -14.41 12.13
CA PHE A 265 -2.73 -15.85 11.91
C PHE A 265 -3.72 -16.68 12.75
N ARG A 266 -3.95 -16.31 14.01
CA ARG A 266 -4.98 -16.97 14.87
C ARG A 266 -6.40 -16.75 14.38
N ASN A 267 -6.65 -15.72 13.59
CA ASN A 267 -7.95 -15.44 12.98
C ASN A 267 -8.07 -15.99 11.54
N GLY A 268 -7.17 -16.90 11.14
CA GLY A 268 -7.25 -17.64 9.88
C GLY A 268 -6.64 -16.93 8.67
N PHE A 269 -5.91 -15.85 8.87
CA PHE A 269 -5.10 -15.25 7.80
C PHE A 269 -3.84 -16.07 7.55
N THR A 270 -3.38 -16.04 6.31
CA THR A 270 -2.12 -16.64 5.86
C THR A 270 -1.24 -15.56 5.22
N THR A 271 0.09 -15.73 5.31
CA THR A 271 1.00 -14.79 4.66
C THR A 271 1.05 -15.02 3.16
N ARG A 272 1.04 -13.94 2.38
CA ARG A 272 1.30 -13.91 0.93
C ARG A 272 2.74 -13.53 0.61
N GLY A 273 3.39 -12.82 1.52
CA GLY A 273 4.76 -12.36 1.38
C GLY A 273 5.23 -11.58 2.59
N GLU A 274 6.53 -11.35 2.66
CA GLU A 274 7.16 -10.64 3.76
C GLU A 274 8.20 -9.63 3.28
N LEU A 275 8.36 -8.56 4.03
CA LEU A 275 9.41 -7.58 3.86
C LEU A 275 10.30 -7.59 5.10
N SER A 276 11.47 -8.23 4.97
CA SER A 276 12.42 -8.38 6.06
C SER A 276 13.11 -7.07 6.40
N ASP A 277 13.48 -6.88 7.69
CA ASP A 277 14.14 -5.67 8.18
C ASP A 277 13.33 -4.39 7.87
N TYR A 278 12.00 -4.50 7.96
CA TYR A 278 11.08 -3.38 7.81
C TYR A 278 9.89 -3.46 8.80
N PRO A 279 9.73 -2.44 9.68
CA PRO A 279 10.75 -1.44 10.05
C PRO A 279 12.07 -2.10 10.47
N LYS A 280 13.18 -1.35 10.53
CA LYS A 280 14.48 -1.94 10.86
C LYS A 280 14.44 -2.80 12.12
N GLY A 281 14.94 -4.03 12.00
CA GLY A 281 14.91 -5.04 13.07
C GLY A 281 13.61 -5.83 13.17
N HIS A 282 12.61 -5.53 12.35
CA HIS A 282 11.30 -6.18 12.30
C HIS A 282 11.01 -6.79 10.93
N THR A 283 9.91 -7.52 10.83
CA THR A 283 9.40 -8.06 9.57
C THR A 283 7.94 -7.63 9.39
N ALA A 284 7.63 -7.11 8.22
CA ALA A 284 6.27 -6.83 7.83
C ALA A 284 5.73 -7.93 6.91
N TYR A 285 4.46 -8.23 7.04
CA TYR A 285 3.77 -9.29 6.31
C TYR A 285 2.59 -8.72 5.52
N GLU A 286 2.46 -9.13 4.29
CA GLU A 286 1.19 -9.06 3.59
C GLU A 286 0.41 -10.35 3.85
N VAL A 287 -0.78 -10.22 4.39
CA VAL A 287 -1.61 -11.37 4.80
C VAL A 287 -2.95 -11.36 4.08
N GLU A 288 -3.53 -12.54 3.87
CA GLU A 288 -4.84 -12.71 3.27
C GLU A 288 -5.69 -13.73 4.01
N LYS A 289 -7.01 -13.58 3.87
CA LYS A 289 -8.00 -14.57 4.22
C LYS A 289 -9.06 -14.66 3.11
N ARG A 290 -9.17 -15.80 2.44
CA ARG A 290 -10.26 -16.06 1.50
C ARG A 290 -11.56 -16.25 2.27
N ILE A 291 -12.63 -15.66 1.78
CA ILE A 291 -13.93 -15.62 2.50
C ILE A 291 -15.08 -16.06 1.62
#